data_be8a771ee862c21ad7753040acc66163
#
_entry.id   be8a771ee862c21ad7753040acc66163
#
_cell.length_a   1.000
_cell.length_b   1.000
_cell.length_c   1.000
_cell.angle_alpha   90.00
_cell.angle_beta   90.00
_cell.angle_gamma   90.00
#
_symmetry.space_group_name_H-M   'P 1'
#
loop_
_entity.id
_entity.type
_entity.pdbx_description
1 polymer ?
#
loop_
_entity_poly.entity_id
_entity_poly.type
_entity_poly.pdbx_seq_one_letter_code
_entity_poly.pdbx_strand_id
1 'polypeptide(L)'
;MNAVSIRERPASVEYRAVPGHWEGDLIAGSNNSYIATLVERHTRYAMLAKVKNKDTESVICALIKQSKKLPSELYKSLTWDRGHELADHQRFTLATDIKVYFCEPSSPWQRGSNENTNRLLRQYFPKGTDLSVHSQAKLNAVARQLNERLRK
;
A
#
# COMPACT_ATOMS: atom_id res chain seq x y z
N MET A 1 4.46 -19.53 7.02
CA MET A 1 4.32 -18.08 7.12
C MET A 1 3.18 -17.74 8.06
N ASN A 2 3.47 -16.94 9.08
CA ASN A 2 2.47 -16.57 10.08
C ASN A 2 1.59 -15.40 9.61
N ALA A 3 0.83 -15.64 8.55
CA ALA A 3 -0.04 -14.62 7.98
C ALA A 3 -1.36 -14.57 8.77
N VAL A 4 -1.80 -13.36 9.08
CA VAL A 4 -3.07 -13.12 9.75
C VAL A 4 -4.13 -12.87 8.68
N SER A 5 -5.21 -13.67 8.70
CA SER A 5 -6.31 -13.51 7.74
C SER A 5 -7.03 -12.19 7.95
N ILE A 6 -7.55 -11.61 6.86
CA ILE A 6 -8.38 -10.42 6.92
C ILE A 6 -9.62 -10.61 7.80
N ARG A 7 -10.10 -11.85 7.96
CA ARG A 7 -11.23 -12.17 8.85
C ARG A 7 -10.93 -11.88 10.31
N GLU A 8 -9.66 -11.85 10.68
CA GLU A 8 -9.23 -11.59 12.05
C GLU A 8 -9.02 -10.11 12.34
N ARG A 9 -9.12 -9.26 11.32
CA ARG A 9 -8.93 -7.84 11.56
C ARG A 9 -10.15 -7.24 12.26
N PRO A 10 -9.92 -6.16 13.08
CA PRO A 10 -11.01 -5.54 13.82
C PRO A 10 -12.12 -4.99 12.93
N ALA A 11 -13.34 -4.92 13.48
CA ALA A 11 -14.51 -4.38 12.76
C ALA A 11 -14.29 -2.94 12.29
N SER A 12 -13.52 -2.14 13.03
CA SER A 12 -13.18 -0.77 12.63
C SER A 12 -12.47 -0.69 11.28
N VAL A 13 -11.66 -1.71 10.95
CA VAL A 13 -11.01 -1.81 9.65
C VAL A 13 -12.04 -2.10 8.57
N GLU A 14 -12.95 -3.03 8.86
CA GLU A 14 -13.99 -3.48 7.93
C GLU A 14 -14.89 -2.33 7.48
N TYR A 15 -15.34 -1.53 8.42
CA TYR A 15 -16.31 -0.47 8.16
C TYR A 15 -15.68 0.85 7.72
N ARG A 16 -14.38 0.94 7.63
CA ARG A 16 -13.67 2.15 7.21
C ARG A 16 -14.04 3.39 8.04
N ALA A 17 -14.48 3.16 9.28
CA ALA A 17 -14.98 4.23 10.13
C ALA A 17 -13.88 4.94 10.92
N VAL A 18 -12.75 4.29 11.13
CA VAL A 18 -11.66 4.78 11.96
C VAL A 18 -10.41 5.00 11.11
N PRO A 19 -9.76 6.18 11.18
CA PRO A 19 -8.52 6.40 10.44
C PRO A 19 -7.38 5.51 10.92
N GLY A 20 -6.42 5.27 10.03
CA GLY A 20 -5.20 4.54 10.38
C GLY A 20 -5.11 3.12 9.82
N HIS A 21 -6.14 2.66 9.12
CA HIS A 21 -6.14 1.33 8.51
C HIS A 21 -5.90 1.48 7.01
N TRP A 22 -4.84 0.85 6.51
CA TRP A 22 -4.35 1.05 5.15
C TRP A 22 -4.49 -0.22 4.30
N GLU A 23 -4.63 -0.02 3.01
CA GLU A 23 -4.53 -1.09 2.00
C GLU A 23 -3.28 -0.85 1.19
N GLY A 24 -2.52 -1.91 0.92
CA GLY A 24 -1.29 -1.81 0.15
C GLY A 24 -1.24 -2.79 -1.01
N ASP A 25 -0.52 -2.40 -2.05
CA ASP A 25 -0.33 -3.20 -3.25
C ASP A 25 0.92 -2.76 -3.99
N LEU A 26 1.34 -3.58 -4.97
CA LEU A 26 2.37 -3.21 -5.92
C LEU A 26 1.75 -3.02 -7.30
N ILE A 27 2.09 -1.94 -7.97
CA ILE A 27 1.82 -1.83 -9.38
C ILE A 27 3.12 -2.11 -10.15
N ALA A 28 3.00 -2.84 -11.23
CA ALA A 28 4.13 -3.28 -12.03
C ALA A 28 4.25 -2.49 -13.33
N GLY A 29 5.48 -2.24 -13.75
CA GLY A 29 5.79 -1.66 -15.04
C GLY A 29 6.72 -2.58 -15.84
N SER A 30 7.24 -2.08 -16.95
CA SER A 30 8.23 -2.81 -17.72
C SER A 30 9.59 -2.82 -17.01
N ASN A 31 10.50 -3.69 -17.44
CA ASN A 31 11.86 -3.82 -16.91
C ASN A 31 11.90 -4.11 -15.40
N ASN A 32 10.97 -4.95 -14.93
CA ASN A 32 10.86 -5.33 -13.50
C ASN A 32 10.81 -4.12 -12.58
N SER A 33 10.06 -3.09 -12.96
CA SER A 33 9.87 -1.89 -12.17
C SER A 33 8.57 -1.95 -11.39
N TYR A 34 8.56 -1.39 -10.18
CA TYR A 34 7.41 -1.48 -9.27
C TYR A 34 7.25 -0.20 -8.46
N ILE A 35 6.01 0.11 -8.14
CA ILE A 35 5.67 1.16 -7.17
C ILE A 35 4.75 0.54 -6.13
N ALA A 36 5.04 0.73 -4.86
CA ALA A 36 4.14 0.34 -3.78
C ALA A 36 3.09 1.43 -3.58
N THR A 37 1.84 1.04 -3.52
CA THR A 37 0.72 1.95 -3.31
C THR A 37 0.12 1.68 -1.94
N LEU A 38 -0.13 2.73 -1.18
CA LEU A 38 -0.75 2.65 0.14
C LEU A 38 -1.93 3.60 0.17
N VAL A 39 -3.11 3.10 0.54
CA VAL A 39 -4.33 3.89 0.59
C VAL A 39 -4.98 3.74 1.96
N GLU A 40 -5.19 4.86 2.63
CA GLU A 40 -5.88 4.90 3.92
C GLU A 40 -7.39 4.72 3.68
N ARG A 41 -8.01 3.81 4.43
CA ARG A 41 -9.38 3.35 4.13
C ARG A 41 -10.45 4.38 4.46
N HIS A 42 -10.21 5.21 5.48
CA HIS A 42 -11.18 6.21 5.92
C HIS A 42 -11.23 7.42 4.99
N THR A 43 -10.05 7.97 4.69
CA THR A 43 -9.93 9.22 3.90
C THR A 43 -9.62 9.00 2.43
N ARG A 44 -9.19 7.79 2.06
CA ARG A 44 -8.66 7.42 0.75
C ARG A 44 -7.35 8.14 0.43
N TYR A 45 -6.68 8.68 1.44
CA TYR A 45 -5.37 9.30 1.26
C TYR A 45 -4.39 8.28 0.72
N ALA A 46 -3.65 8.65 -0.32
CA ALA A 46 -2.72 7.76 -1.00
C ALA A 46 -1.28 8.16 -0.77
N MET A 47 -0.42 7.17 -0.59
CA MET A 47 1.03 7.34 -0.56
C MET A 47 1.65 6.39 -1.57
N LEU A 48 2.71 6.84 -2.22
CA LEU A 48 3.44 6.03 -3.19
C LEU A 48 4.88 5.87 -2.73
N ALA A 49 5.41 4.66 -2.85
CA ALA A 49 6.77 4.36 -2.46
C ALA A 49 7.54 3.74 -3.63
N LYS A 50 8.71 4.27 -3.91
CA LYS A 50 9.59 3.69 -4.91
C LYS A 50 10.15 2.38 -4.37
N VAL A 51 9.99 1.30 -5.12
CA VAL A 51 10.48 -0.01 -4.75
C VAL A 51 11.55 -0.44 -5.74
N LYS A 52 12.71 -0.80 -5.22
CA LYS A 52 13.85 -1.16 -6.05
C LYS A 52 13.62 -2.46 -6.81
N ASN A 53 13.06 -3.46 -6.12
CA ASN A 53 12.77 -4.78 -6.69
C ASN A 53 11.50 -5.33 -6.04
N LYS A 54 10.93 -6.39 -6.65
CA LYS A 54 9.76 -7.06 -6.08
C LYS A 54 10.08 -7.97 -4.90
N ASP A 55 11.35 -8.14 -4.55
CA ASP A 55 11.72 -9.00 -3.43
C ASP A 55 11.21 -8.44 -2.10
N THR A 56 11.05 -9.35 -1.13
CA THR A 56 10.50 -9.04 0.19
C THR A 56 11.25 -7.90 0.89
N GLU A 57 12.57 -7.92 0.85
CA GLU A 57 13.37 -6.91 1.54
C GLU A 57 13.17 -5.53 0.96
N SER A 58 13.19 -5.38 -0.36
CA SER A 58 12.99 -4.09 -1.02
C SER A 58 11.62 -3.50 -0.70
N VAL A 59 10.57 -4.33 -0.74
CA VAL A 59 9.21 -3.89 -0.44
C VAL A 59 9.09 -3.47 1.01
N ILE A 60 9.57 -4.29 1.94
CA ILE A 60 9.50 -4.00 3.37
C ILE A 60 10.27 -2.73 3.72
N CYS A 61 11.47 -2.53 3.18
CA CYS A 61 12.24 -1.31 3.41
C CYS A 61 11.48 -0.08 2.93
N ALA A 62 10.87 -0.14 1.76
CA ALA A 62 10.09 0.97 1.23
C ALA A 62 8.89 1.31 2.13
N LEU A 63 8.18 0.27 2.60
CA LEU A 63 7.02 0.45 3.47
C LEU A 63 7.41 1.02 4.83
N ILE A 64 8.52 0.58 5.40
CA ILE A 64 9.02 1.12 6.67
C ILE A 64 9.33 2.62 6.52
N LYS A 65 9.99 3.01 5.43
CA LYS A 65 10.31 4.42 5.19
C LYS A 65 9.04 5.26 5.11
N GLN A 66 8.01 4.77 4.42
CA GLN A 66 6.75 5.51 4.31
C GLN A 66 6.03 5.62 5.66
N SER A 67 6.05 4.56 6.45
CA SER A 67 5.38 4.56 7.75
C SER A 67 5.94 5.62 8.69
N LYS A 68 7.23 5.91 8.60
CA LYS A 68 7.89 6.90 9.46
C LYS A 68 7.48 8.34 9.16
N LYS A 69 6.81 8.58 8.04
CA LYS A 69 6.32 9.92 7.66
C LYS A 69 5.01 10.30 8.35
N LEU A 70 4.39 9.35 9.06
CA LEU A 70 3.10 9.56 9.70
C LEU A 70 3.19 9.30 11.21
N PRO A 71 2.38 10.02 12.01
CA PRO A 71 2.22 9.66 13.42
C PRO A 71 1.65 8.23 13.55
N SER A 72 2.02 7.53 14.61
CA SER A 72 1.60 6.14 14.82
C SER A 72 0.08 5.99 14.90
N GLU A 73 -0.62 7.02 15.37
CA GLU A 73 -2.09 7.01 15.44
C GLU A 73 -2.74 6.94 14.07
N LEU A 74 -2.03 7.37 13.02
CA LEU A 74 -2.54 7.39 11.65
C LEU A 74 -2.10 6.19 10.83
N TYR A 75 -1.39 5.23 11.42
CA TYR A 75 -0.94 4.03 10.71
C TYR A 75 -1.03 2.84 11.66
N LYS A 76 -2.21 2.23 11.74
CA LYS A 76 -2.51 1.17 12.71
C LYS A 76 -2.43 -0.23 12.11
N SER A 77 -2.81 -0.38 10.87
CA SER A 77 -2.77 -1.68 10.21
C SER A 77 -2.55 -1.53 8.71
N LEU A 78 -2.06 -2.59 8.09
CA LEU A 78 -1.86 -2.68 6.65
C LEU A 78 -2.49 -3.97 6.15
N THR A 79 -3.41 -3.89 5.21
CA THR A 79 -3.98 -5.04 4.52
C THR A 79 -3.28 -5.19 3.18
N TRP A 80 -2.77 -6.38 2.90
CA TRP A 80 -2.00 -6.67 1.69
C TRP A 80 -2.58 -7.89 0.98
N ASP A 81 -2.37 -7.97 -0.32
CA ASP A 81 -2.69 -9.18 -1.07
C ASP A 81 -1.70 -10.30 -0.68
N ARG A 82 -2.06 -11.57 -0.96
CA ARG A 82 -1.22 -12.72 -0.63
C ARG A 82 -0.06 -12.86 -1.60
N GLY A 83 0.83 -11.88 -1.63
CA GLY A 83 2.02 -11.92 -2.45
C GLY A 83 3.25 -12.30 -1.65
N HIS A 84 4.27 -12.81 -2.33
CA HIS A 84 5.54 -13.13 -1.69
C HIS A 84 6.27 -11.88 -1.20
N GLU A 85 5.87 -10.70 -1.67
CA GLU A 85 6.48 -9.42 -1.36
C GLU A 85 6.46 -9.09 0.13
N LEU A 86 5.49 -9.62 0.87
CA LEU A 86 5.42 -9.45 2.32
C LEU A 86 5.56 -10.76 3.10
N ALA A 87 6.31 -11.72 2.56
CA ALA A 87 6.56 -12.97 3.27
C ALA A 87 7.22 -12.73 4.64
N ASP A 88 8.01 -11.67 4.77
CA ASP A 88 8.66 -11.30 6.03
C ASP A 88 7.91 -10.16 6.75
N HIS A 89 6.57 -10.23 6.75
CA HIS A 89 5.71 -9.21 7.35
C HIS A 89 5.95 -9.02 8.85
N GLN A 90 6.43 -10.03 9.54
CA GLN A 90 6.74 -9.93 10.97
C GLN A 90 7.86 -8.92 11.23
N ARG A 91 8.85 -8.86 10.35
CA ARG A 91 9.91 -7.85 10.43
C ARG A 91 9.35 -6.44 10.31
N PHE A 92 8.41 -6.24 9.40
CA PHE A 92 7.72 -4.96 9.24
C PHE A 92 6.98 -4.59 10.52
N THR A 93 6.22 -5.52 11.10
CA THR A 93 5.47 -5.28 12.34
C THR A 93 6.40 -4.95 13.49
N LEU A 94 7.52 -5.68 13.64
CA LEU A 94 8.50 -5.41 14.70
C LEU A 94 9.11 -4.02 14.56
N ALA A 95 9.36 -3.58 13.33
CA ALA A 95 9.98 -2.27 13.09
C ALA A 95 9.02 -1.09 13.24
N THR A 96 7.72 -1.31 13.02
CA THR A 96 6.73 -0.22 12.90
C THR A 96 5.58 -0.30 13.89
N ASP A 97 5.39 -1.44 14.56
CA ASP A 97 4.23 -1.76 15.39
C ASP A 97 2.90 -1.73 14.60
N ILE A 98 2.98 -1.90 13.29
CA ILE A 98 1.81 -1.92 12.41
C ILE A 98 1.48 -3.38 12.09
N LYS A 99 0.25 -3.80 12.36
CA LYS A 99 -0.20 -5.16 12.06
C LYS A 99 -0.50 -5.32 10.58
N VAL A 100 -0.13 -6.47 10.02
CA VAL A 100 -0.36 -6.79 8.61
C VAL A 100 -1.42 -7.90 8.51
N TYR A 101 -2.44 -7.66 7.70
CA TYR A 101 -3.49 -8.63 7.39
C TYR A 101 -3.44 -8.94 5.89
N PHE A 102 -3.78 -10.19 5.53
CA PHE A 102 -3.77 -10.63 4.13
C PHE A 102 -5.19 -10.90 3.66
N CYS A 103 -5.48 -10.51 2.41
CA CYS A 103 -6.79 -10.73 1.80
C CYS A 103 -7.07 -12.21 1.63
N GLU A 104 -8.33 -12.60 1.79
CA GLU A 104 -8.78 -13.94 1.46
C GLU A 104 -8.67 -14.15 -0.05
N PRO A 105 -8.29 -15.36 -0.50
CA PRO A 105 -8.34 -15.67 -1.93
C PRO A 105 -9.75 -15.47 -2.49
N SER A 106 -9.85 -14.92 -3.70
CA SER A 106 -11.12 -14.70 -4.39
C SER A 106 -12.06 -13.69 -3.70
N SER A 107 -11.53 -12.80 -2.89
CA SER A 107 -12.32 -11.77 -2.20
C SER A 107 -11.82 -10.36 -2.54
N PRO A 108 -11.86 -9.93 -3.82
CA PRO A 108 -11.29 -8.65 -4.23
C PRO A 108 -11.96 -7.44 -3.58
N TRP A 109 -13.23 -7.54 -3.19
CA TRP A 109 -13.95 -6.46 -2.51
C TRP A 109 -13.30 -6.05 -1.18
N GLN A 110 -12.44 -6.88 -0.61
CA GLN A 110 -11.73 -6.57 0.62
C GLN A 110 -10.66 -5.49 0.43
N ARG A 111 -10.36 -5.12 -0.83
CA ARG A 111 -9.35 -4.13 -1.20
C ARG A 111 -9.88 -3.09 -2.18
N GLY A 112 -11.17 -2.73 -2.08
CA GLY A 112 -11.80 -1.82 -3.04
C GLY A 112 -11.14 -0.46 -3.14
N SER A 113 -10.66 0.12 -2.03
CA SER A 113 -10.02 1.44 -2.02
C SER A 113 -8.70 1.42 -2.80
N ASN A 114 -7.91 0.37 -2.60
CA ASN A 114 -6.61 0.23 -3.26
C ASN A 114 -6.77 0.02 -4.76
N GLU A 115 -7.71 -0.85 -5.17
CA GLU A 115 -7.97 -1.10 -6.58
C GLU A 115 -8.41 0.15 -7.32
N ASN A 116 -9.30 0.93 -6.72
CA ASN A 116 -9.77 2.18 -7.32
C ASN A 116 -8.62 3.18 -7.50
N THR A 117 -7.78 3.31 -6.47
CA THR A 117 -6.61 4.19 -6.53
C THR A 117 -5.63 3.74 -7.62
N ASN A 118 -5.37 2.43 -7.73
CA ASN A 118 -4.47 1.90 -8.75
C ASN A 118 -4.98 2.22 -10.17
N ARG A 119 -6.29 2.16 -10.38
CA ARG A 119 -6.88 2.53 -11.68
C ARG A 119 -6.61 4.00 -12.00
N LEU A 120 -6.76 4.89 -11.03
CA LEU A 120 -6.47 6.32 -11.22
C LEU A 120 -4.98 6.57 -11.47
N LEU A 121 -4.11 5.82 -10.80
CA LEU A 121 -2.66 5.94 -10.97
C LEU A 121 -2.20 5.56 -12.39
N ARG A 122 -2.94 4.71 -13.08
CA ARG A 122 -2.61 4.35 -14.45
C ARG A 122 -2.72 5.52 -15.44
N GLN A 123 -3.35 6.62 -15.05
CA GLN A 123 -3.34 7.86 -15.82
C GLN A 123 -1.97 8.55 -15.78
N TYR A 124 -1.21 8.35 -14.70
CA TYR A 124 0.14 8.91 -14.53
C TYR A 124 1.22 7.90 -14.89
N PHE A 125 0.94 6.63 -14.71
CA PHE A 125 1.88 5.52 -14.90
C PHE A 125 1.22 4.43 -15.77
N PRO A 126 1.14 4.64 -17.09
CA PRO A 126 0.47 3.67 -17.98
C PRO A 126 1.11 2.28 -17.90
N LYS A 127 0.31 1.25 -18.11
CA LYS A 127 0.82 -0.12 -18.17
C LYS A 127 1.88 -0.25 -19.26
N GLY A 128 2.91 -1.05 -18.98
CA GLY A 128 3.98 -1.29 -19.94
C GLY A 128 5.07 -0.23 -19.96
N THR A 129 4.97 0.81 -19.11
CA THR A 129 6.03 1.81 -19.00
C THR A 129 7.00 1.43 -17.88
N ASP A 130 8.23 1.91 -17.98
CA ASP A 130 9.25 1.66 -16.96
C ASP A 130 9.05 2.61 -15.78
N LEU A 131 8.66 2.06 -14.64
CA LEU A 131 8.36 2.85 -13.45
C LEU A 131 9.63 3.27 -12.70
N SER A 132 10.77 2.65 -12.98
CA SER A 132 12.03 2.95 -12.30
C SER A 132 12.58 4.32 -12.66
N VAL A 133 12.13 4.93 -13.76
CA VAL A 133 12.58 6.26 -14.19
C VAL A 133 12.05 7.38 -13.30
N HIS A 134 11.07 7.12 -12.48
CA HIS A 134 10.45 8.12 -11.61
C HIS A 134 11.16 8.15 -10.25
N SER A 135 11.50 9.35 -9.78
CA SER A 135 12.07 9.53 -8.44
C SER A 135 10.98 9.46 -7.36
N GLN A 136 11.40 9.26 -6.11
CA GLN A 136 10.45 9.33 -4.99
C GLN A 136 9.77 10.71 -4.94
N ALA A 137 10.50 11.78 -5.26
CA ALA A 137 9.92 13.14 -5.31
C ALA A 137 8.80 13.23 -6.35
N LYS A 138 8.98 12.62 -7.52
CA LYS A 138 7.95 12.56 -8.56
C LYS A 138 6.74 11.77 -8.07
N LEU A 139 6.95 10.64 -7.41
CA LEU A 139 5.87 9.83 -6.85
C LEU A 139 5.09 10.62 -5.78
N ASN A 140 5.79 11.35 -4.94
CA ASN A 140 5.16 12.20 -3.93
C ASN A 140 4.30 13.29 -4.56
N ALA A 141 4.76 13.88 -5.67
CA ALA A 141 4.00 14.91 -6.39
C ALA A 141 2.71 14.33 -7.00
N VAL A 142 2.79 13.13 -7.57
CA VAL A 142 1.62 12.44 -8.12
C VAL A 142 0.62 12.09 -7.00
N ALA A 143 1.12 11.58 -5.88
CA ALA A 143 0.27 11.27 -4.73
C ALA A 143 -0.47 12.51 -4.24
N ARG A 144 0.22 13.66 -4.18
CA ARG A 144 -0.40 14.92 -3.78
C ARG A 144 -1.52 15.33 -4.73
N GLN A 145 -1.29 15.25 -6.03
CA GLN A 145 -2.33 15.55 -7.02
C GLN A 145 -3.53 14.62 -6.88
N LEU A 146 -3.29 13.34 -6.68
CA LEU A 146 -4.35 12.37 -6.50
C LEU A 146 -5.16 12.64 -5.23
N ASN A 147 -4.48 12.96 -4.13
CA ASN A 147 -5.13 13.28 -2.85
C ASN A 147 -6.01 14.52 -2.95
N GLU A 148 -5.57 15.52 -3.69
CA GLU A 148 -6.35 16.74 -3.92
C GLU A 148 -7.63 16.43 -4.73
N ARG A 149 -7.53 15.55 -5.72
CA ARG A 149 -8.69 15.14 -6.53
C ARG A 149 -9.72 14.38 -5.69
N LEU A 150 -9.26 13.51 -4.79
CA LEU A 150 -10.15 12.68 -3.98
C LEU A 150 -10.93 13.45 -2.91
N ARG A 151 -10.48 14.66 -2.59
CA ARG A 151 -11.12 15.50 -1.56
C ARG A 151 -12.24 16.37 -2.09
N LYS A 152 -12.46 16.37 -3.38
CA LYS A 152 -13.51 17.17 -3.98
C LYS A 152 -14.86 16.46 -3.98
#